data_90d085410057c752718b2f9d5cd13b67
#
_entry.id   90d085410057c752718b2f9d5cd13b67
#
_cell.length_a   1.000
_cell.length_b   1.000
_cell.length_c   1.000
_cell.angle_alpha   90.00
_cell.angle_beta   90.00
_cell.angle_gamma   90.00
#
_symmetry.space_group_name_H-M   'P 1'
#
loop_
_entity.id
_entity.type
_entity.pdbx_description
1 polymer ?
#
loop_
_entity_poly.entity_id
_entity_poly.type
_entity_poly.pdbx_seq_one_letter_code
_entity_poly.pdbx_strand_id
1 'polypeptide(L)'
;PGSLQPAVELKEGITCTSRGVIMGVVPMQFYLRRYPLLSGMTGTAKSSEDEFWQLYDLKVTVIPTHTPCKRVDHPYEVYLTKAAKDNAIVECIKPAHAKNQPVLVGTSSIELSEELNERLAAEGITANVLNAKNDELEAEIIKEAGRPGAVTISANMSGRGVDIKLGGADESQKDEAVAAGGLLILGTFMSESERGDMQLRGRSGRQGDIGESRFIISLEDEIMTKYEIKKLIPKRHYPTAETGRPIDDKIVLREVDRIQRIAQGDTLELRKRLLKFTMIGEKHRDAVFGRRRAFLTGESTVD
;
A
#
# COMPACT_ATOMS: atom_id res chain seq x y z
N PRO A 1 13.47 -25.68 -3.03
CA PRO A 1 13.61 -24.51 -2.15
C PRO A 1 13.94 -24.91 -0.71
N GLY A 2 13.67 -26.16 -0.29
CA GLY A 2 13.86 -26.63 1.07
C GLY A 2 15.27 -27.00 1.50
N SER A 3 16.27 -26.99 0.63
CA SER A 3 17.66 -27.41 0.94
C SER A 3 18.65 -26.24 1.07
N LEU A 4 18.30 -25.03 0.64
CA LEU A 4 19.22 -23.89 0.67
C LEU A 4 19.49 -23.39 2.07
N GLN A 5 18.46 -23.21 2.89
CA GLN A 5 18.60 -22.68 4.27
C GLN A 5 19.49 -23.57 5.14
N PRO A 6 19.30 -24.90 5.27
CA PRO A 6 20.22 -25.72 6.04
C PRO A 6 21.65 -25.78 5.47
N ALA A 7 21.80 -25.62 4.16
CA ALA A 7 23.14 -25.55 3.56
C ALA A 7 23.86 -24.26 3.96
N VAL A 8 23.14 -23.13 4.07
CA VAL A 8 23.68 -21.87 4.57
C VAL A 8 23.96 -21.97 6.07
N GLU A 9 23.03 -22.50 6.86
CA GLU A 9 23.19 -22.69 8.30
C GLU A 9 24.42 -23.55 8.62
N LEU A 10 24.61 -24.66 7.89
CA LEU A 10 25.80 -25.51 8.01
C LEU A 10 27.08 -24.79 7.60
N LYS A 11 27.05 -24.03 6.49
CA LYS A 11 28.21 -23.25 6.03
C LYS A 11 28.64 -22.21 7.05
N GLU A 12 27.70 -21.55 7.71
CA GLU A 12 27.95 -20.50 8.72
C GLU A 12 28.14 -21.07 10.14
N GLY A 13 28.18 -22.39 10.31
CA GLY A 13 28.38 -23.06 11.61
C GLY A 13 27.21 -22.89 12.58
N ILE A 14 26.03 -22.55 12.09
CA ILE A 14 24.82 -22.38 12.88
C ILE A 14 24.12 -23.75 13.01
N THR A 15 23.57 -24.05 14.19
CA THR A 15 22.79 -25.27 14.39
C THR A 15 21.57 -25.26 13.49
N CYS A 16 21.45 -26.29 12.62
CA CYS A 16 20.30 -26.40 11.72
C CYS A 16 18.99 -26.44 12.51
N THR A 17 18.08 -25.53 12.20
CA THR A 17 16.75 -25.50 12.81
C THR A 17 15.91 -26.69 12.36
N SER A 18 15.21 -27.34 13.29
CA SER A 18 14.28 -28.40 12.95
C SER A 18 13.15 -27.85 12.10
N ARG A 19 12.93 -28.46 10.94
CA ARG A 19 11.82 -28.04 10.03
C ARG A 19 10.51 -28.58 10.53
N GLY A 20 9.52 -27.72 10.58
CA GLY A 20 8.14 -28.15 10.67
C GLY A 20 7.73 -28.95 9.43
N VAL A 21 6.86 -29.93 9.60
CA VAL A 21 6.25 -30.67 8.49
C VAL A 21 5.00 -29.91 8.05
N ILE A 22 4.94 -29.57 6.76
CA ILE A 22 3.73 -28.98 6.19
C ILE A 22 2.66 -30.07 6.12
N MET A 23 1.66 -30.00 6.99
CA MET A 23 0.57 -30.96 7.07
C MET A 23 -0.47 -30.79 5.96
N GLY A 24 -0.54 -29.58 5.37
CA GLY A 24 -1.45 -29.27 4.28
C GLY A 24 -1.34 -27.81 3.85
N VAL A 25 -1.76 -27.53 2.64
CA VAL A 25 -1.83 -26.17 2.06
C VAL A 25 -3.24 -25.97 1.53
N VAL A 26 -3.87 -24.86 1.88
CA VAL A 26 -5.18 -24.46 1.36
C VAL A 26 -5.10 -23.01 0.86
N PRO A 27 -5.65 -22.70 -0.32
CA PRO A 27 -5.73 -21.33 -0.79
C PRO A 27 -6.60 -20.48 0.13
N MET A 28 -6.20 -19.21 0.36
CA MET A 28 -6.88 -18.30 1.27
C MET A 28 -8.37 -18.15 0.95
N GLN A 29 -8.74 -18.09 -0.32
CA GLN A 29 -10.13 -17.98 -0.76
C GLN A 29 -10.99 -19.19 -0.31
N PHE A 30 -10.45 -20.39 -0.38
CA PHE A 30 -11.15 -21.60 0.09
C PHE A 30 -11.17 -21.71 1.60
N TYR A 31 -10.09 -21.28 2.25
CA TYR A 31 -10.04 -21.23 3.71
C TYR A 31 -11.11 -20.30 4.28
N LEU A 32 -11.21 -19.09 3.75
CA LEU A 32 -12.19 -18.09 4.20
C LEU A 32 -13.63 -18.54 3.93
N ARG A 33 -13.90 -19.22 2.82
CA ARG A 33 -15.23 -19.77 2.50
C ARG A 33 -15.71 -20.91 3.42
N ARG A 34 -14.83 -21.45 4.25
CA ARG A 34 -15.22 -22.46 5.25
C ARG A 34 -15.92 -21.88 6.47
N TYR A 35 -15.83 -20.57 6.66
CA TYR A 35 -16.56 -19.90 7.74
C TYR A 35 -18.01 -19.66 7.32
N PRO A 36 -18.99 -20.12 8.13
CA PRO A 36 -20.42 -19.95 7.84
C PRO A 36 -20.85 -18.48 7.90
N LEU A 37 -20.14 -17.69 8.71
CA LEU A 37 -20.33 -16.25 8.83
C LEU A 37 -18.97 -15.58 8.62
N LEU A 38 -18.88 -14.78 7.57
CA LEU A 38 -17.69 -14.02 7.21
C LEU A 38 -18.07 -12.55 7.09
N SER A 39 -17.36 -11.69 7.79
CA SER A 39 -17.47 -10.25 7.67
C SER A 39 -16.13 -9.59 7.89
N GLY A 40 -15.99 -8.32 7.49
CA GLY A 40 -14.78 -7.56 7.66
C GLY A 40 -15.06 -6.06 7.61
N MET A 41 -14.12 -5.27 8.07
CA MET A 41 -14.19 -3.82 8.06
C MET A 41 -12.92 -3.22 7.46
N THR A 42 -13.10 -2.29 6.54
CA THR A 42 -11.99 -1.53 5.94
C THR A 42 -12.52 -0.21 5.39
N GLY A 43 -11.71 0.83 5.39
CA GLY A 43 -12.03 2.11 4.76
C GLY A 43 -11.96 2.12 3.23
N THR A 44 -11.53 1.02 2.61
CA THR A 44 -11.22 0.98 1.16
C THR A 44 -11.93 -0.15 0.41
N ALA A 45 -13.01 -0.72 0.97
CA ALA A 45 -13.72 -1.83 0.34
C ALA A 45 -14.51 -1.44 -0.91
N LYS A 46 -15.03 -0.20 -0.98
CA LYS A 46 -15.99 0.20 -2.02
C LYS A 46 -15.45 0.06 -3.44
N SER A 47 -14.20 0.44 -3.67
CA SER A 47 -13.56 0.30 -4.99
C SER A 47 -13.31 -1.15 -5.42
N SER A 48 -13.47 -2.12 -4.51
CA SER A 48 -13.30 -3.56 -4.76
C SER A 48 -14.59 -4.35 -4.50
N GLU A 49 -15.77 -3.72 -4.52
CA GLU A 49 -17.05 -4.34 -4.21
C GLU A 49 -17.35 -5.55 -5.10
N ASP A 50 -17.10 -5.43 -6.40
CA ASP A 50 -17.28 -6.52 -7.37
C ASP A 50 -16.36 -7.71 -7.07
N GLU A 51 -15.13 -7.45 -6.64
CA GLU A 51 -14.19 -8.51 -6.24
C GLU A 51 -14.68 -9.25 -4.99
N PHE A 52 -15.13 -8.53 -3.96
CA PHE A 52 -15.69 -9.13 -2.76
C PHE A 52 -16.91 -10.00 -3.07
N TRP A 53 -17.77 -9.50 -3.94
CA TRP A 53 -18.95 -10.26 -4.37
C TRP A 53 -18.56 -11.53 -5.15
N GLN A 54 -17.71 -11.40 -6.17
CA GLN A 54 -17.36 -12.52 -7.05
C GLN A 54 -16.53 -13.61 -6.39
N LEU A 55 -15.60 -13.23 -5.49
CA LEU A 55 -14.68 -14.18 -4.87
C LEU A 55 -15.19 -14.74 -3.54
N TYR A 56 -15.97 -13.97 -2.77
CA TYR A 56 -16.33 -14.32 -1.40
C TYR A 56 -17.83 -14.26 -1.12
N ASP A 57 -18.65 -13.85 -2.08
CA ASP A 57 -20.10 -13.63 -1.91
C ASP A 57 -20.44 -12.60 -0.81
N LEU A 58 -19.55 -11.61 -0.65
CA LEU A 58 -19.67 -10.56 0.34
C LEU A 58 -20.18 -9.26 -0.27
N LYS A 59 -21.23 -8.70 0.33
CA LYS A 59 -21.74 -7.37 -0.03
C LYS A 59 -20.99 -6.28 0.74
N VAL A 60 -20.67 -5.19 0.05
CA VAL A 60 -20.06 -4.03 0.68
C VAL A 60 -21.15 -3.03 1.09
N THR A 61 -21.19 -2.72 2.38
CA THR A 61 -22.06 -1.68 2.91
C THR A 61 -21.23 -0.48 3.35
N VAL A 62 -21.54 0.69 2.80
CA VAL A 62 -20.88 1.94 3.17
C VAL A 62 -21.52 2.49 4.42
N ILE A 63 -20.75 2.60 5.50
CA ILE A 63 -21.18 3.22 6.75
C ILE A 63 -20.64 4.65 6.77
N PRO A 64 -21.51 5.68 6.89
CA PRO A 64 -21.06 7.06 6.98
C PRO A 64 -20.13 7.28 8.18
N THR A 65 -19.14 8.16 8.00
CA THR A 65 -18.24 8.54 9.08
C THR A 65 -18.99 9.35 10.16
N HIS A 66 -18.66 9.11 11.43
CA HIS A 66 -19.24 9.89 12.57
C HIS A 66 -18.91 11.38 12.45
N THR A 67 -17.67 11.71 12.12
CA THR A 67 -17.22 13.07 11.87
C THR A 67 -16.87 13.23 10.41
N PRO A 68 -17.32 14.31 9.73
CA PRO A 68 -16.94 14.55 8.32
C PRO A 68 -15.43 14.62 8.14
N CYS A 69 -14.94 14.00 7.06
CA CYS A 69 -13.53 14.08 6.70
C CYS A 69 -13.18 15.50 6.24
N LYS A 70 -12.16 16.10 6.88
CA LYS A 70 -11.66 17.44 6.56
C LYS A 70 -10.37 17.42 5.76
N ARG A 71 -9.86 16.21 5.43
CA ARG A 71 -8.68 16.06 4.60
C ARG A 71 -8.94 16.55 3.17
N VAL A 72 -7.99 17.29 2.62
CA VAL A 72 -7.98 17.71 1.22
C VAL A 72 -7.14 16.74 0.41
N ASP A 73 -7.76 16.03 -0.52
CA ASP A 73 -7.07 15.12 -1.42
C ASP A 73 -6.81 15.83 -2.76
N HIS A 74 -5.53 16.12 -3.05
CA HIS A 74 -5.12 16.71 -4.32
C HIS A 74 -5.09 15.66 -5.44
N PRO A 75 -5.34 16.06 -6.70
CA PRO A 75 -5.14 15.18 -7.86
C PRO A 75 -3.66 14.80 -7.99
N TYR A 76 -3.38 13.78 -8.83
CA TYR A 76 -2.01 13.41 -9.14
C TYR A 76 -1.27 14.52 -9.86
N GLU A 77 -0.05 14.80 -9.41
CA GLU A 77 0.91 15.65 -10.12
C GLU A 77 1.83 14.74 -10.93
N VAL A 78 1.72 14.82 -12.25
CA VAL A 78 2.43 13.93 -13.18
C VAL A 78 3.59 14.67 -13.81
N TYR A 79 4.79 14.13 -13.70
CA TYR A 79 6.01 14.67 -14.31
C TYR A 79 6.47 13.78 -15.47
N LEU A 80 7.24 14.36 -16.38
CA LEU A 80 7.75 13.61 -17.53
C LEU A 80 8.82 12.60 -17.11
N THR A 81 9.76 13.03 -16.26
CA THR A 81 10.93 12.24 -15.86
C THR A 81 10.94 11.96 -14.34
N LYS A 82 11.65 10.91 -13.94
CA LYS A 82 11.92 10.63 -12.52
C LYS A 82 12.68 11.78 -11.85
N ALA A 83 13.68 12.35 -12.54
CA ALA A 83 14.46 13.43 -11.98
C ALA A 83 13.60 14.69 -11.65
N ALA A 84 12.67 15.07 -12.54
CA ALA A 84 11.74 16.16 -12.27
C ALA A 84 10.78 15.84 -11.12
N LYS A 85 10.27 14.62 -11.07
CA LYS A 85 9.46 14.13 -9.94
C LYS A 85 10.21 14.25 -8.61
N ASP A 86 11.44 13.74 -8.55
CA ASP A 86 12.22 13.73 -7.32
C ASP A 86 12.54 15.14 -6.81
N ASN A 87 12.83 16.07 -7.73
CA ASN A 87 12.98 17.48 -7.39
C ASN A 87 11.67 18.08 -6.87
N ALA A 88 10.54 17.74 -7.50
CA ALA A 88 9.23 18.22 -7.06
C ALA A 88 8.83 17.70 -5.67
N ILE A 89 9.21 16.46 -5.32
CA ILE A 89 9.02 15.90 -4.00
C ILE A 89 9.75 16.73 -2.95
N VAL A 90 11.03 17.02 -3.17
CA VAL A 90 11.84 17.85 -2.25
C VAL A 90 11.26 19.26 -2.13
N GLU A 91 10.90 19.88 -3.26
CA GLU A 91 10.29 21.22 -3.29
C GLU A 91 8.88 21.25 -2.64
N CYS A 92 8.18 20.13 -2.55
CA CYS A 92 6.92 20.02 -1.82
C CYS A 92 7.16 19.91 -0.30
N ILE A 93 8.21 19.19 0.14
CA ILE A 93 8.53 18.98 1.56
C ILE A 93 9.11 20.25 2.20
N LYS A 94 9.96 21.00 1.53
CA LYS A 94 10.61 22.22 2.06
C LYS A 94 9.62 23.21 2.68
N PRO A 95 8.58 23.70 1.99
CA PRO A 95 7.65 24.67 2.55
C PRO A 95 6.76 24.07 3.65
N ALA A 96 6.45 22.78 3.60
CA ALA A 96 5.72 22.10 4.66
C ALA A 96 6.56 22.03 5.96
N HIS A 97 7.81 21.59 5.84
CA HIS A 97 8.75 21.55 6.96
C HIS A 97 9.02 22.95 7.56
N ALA A 98 9.19 23.97 6.71
CA ALA A 98 9.38 25.36 7.17
C ALA A 98 8.19 25.92 7.95
N LYS A 99 6.97 25.37 7.76
CA LYS A 99 5.76 25.71 8.49
C LYS A 99 5.51 24.81 9.71
N ASN A 100 6.44 23.94 10.06
CA ASN A 100 6.25 22.86 11.06
C ASN A 100 5.11 21.90 10.72
N GLN A 101 4.70 21.78 9.45
CA GLN A 101 3.69 20.80 9.04
C GLN A 101 4.32 19.39 9.08
N PRO A 102 3.72 18.42 9.80
CA PRO A 102 4.20 17.04 9.76
C PRO A 102 3.98 16.42 8.38
N VAL A 103 4.97 15.69 7.88
CA VAL A 103 4.97 15.08 6.54
C VAL A 103 5.24 13.58 6.65
N LEU A 104 4.36 12.76 6.06
CA LEU A 104 4.59 11.34 5.87
C LEU A 104 4.73 11.05 4.37
N VAL A 105 5.91 10.61 3.97
CA VAL A 105 6.23 10.27 2.58
C VAL A 105 6.13 8.76 2.39
N GLY A 106 5.32 8.32 1.42
CA GLY A 106 5.25 6.93 0.99
C GLY A 106 6.11 6.69 -0.23
N THR A 107 7.04 5.74 -0.16
CA THR A 107 7.88 5.30 -1.29
C THR A 107 7.59 3.85 -1.67
N SER A 108 7.90 3.46 -2.90
CA SER A 108 7.64 2.10 -3.39
C SER A 108 8.70 1.08 -3.01
N SER A 109 9.89 1.51 -2.58
CA SER A 109 10.96 0.61 -2.16
C SER A 109 11.83 1.24 -1.05
N ILE A 110 12.65 0.40 -0.42
CA ILE A 110 13.60 0.82 0.61
C ILE A 110 14.67 1.70 -0.01
N GLU A 111 15.19 1.33 -1.17
CA GLU A 111 16.24 2.06 -1.89
C GLU A 111 15.80 3.49 -2.20
N LEU A 112 14.56 3.67 -2.68
CA LEU A 112 14.00 5.00 -2.94
C LEU A 112 13.79 5.82 -1.66
N SER A 113 13.53 5.16 -0.54
CA SER A 113 13.43 5.85 0.75
C SER A 113 14.78 6.34 1.26
N GLU A 114 15.84 5.57 1.06
CA GLU A 114 17.21 5.95 1.40
C GLU A 114 17.72 7.09 0.49
N GLU A 115 17.49 6.99 -0.82
CA GLU A 115 17.84 8.06 -1.78
C GLU A 115 17.14 9.39 -1.46
N LEU A 116 15.84 9.33 -1.14
CA LEU A 116 15.12 10.55 -0.75
C LEU A 116 15.64 11.13 0.57
N ASN A 117 15.99 10.28 1.53
CA ASN A 117 16.58 10.73 2.79
C ASN A 117 17.91 11.46 2.57
N GLU A 118 18.79 10.93 1.71
CA GLU A 118 20.06 11.60 1.36
C GLU A 118 19.82 12.98 0.71
N ARG A 119 18.84 13.07 -0.21
CA ARG A 119 18.47 14.35 -0.84
C ARG A 119 17.94 15.37 0.16
N LEU A 120 17.08 14.93 1.10
CA LEU A 120 16.55 15.81 2.15
C LEU A 120 17.65 16.27 3.12
N ALA A 121 18.57 15.36 3.48
CA ALA A 121 19.72 15.71 4.32
C ALA A 121 20.64 16.76 3.65
N ALA A 122 20.85 16.68 2.33
CA ALA A 122 21.59 17.69 1.58
C ALA A 122 20.92 19.09 1.61
N GLU A 123 19.59 19.13 1.81
CA GLU A 123 18.81 20.37 1.99
C GLU A 123 18.64 20.78 3.46
N GLY A 124 19.32 20.07 4.38
CA GLY A 124 19.27 20.36 5.82
C GLY A 124 17.99 19.87 6.52
N ILE A 125 17.21 19.00 5.89
CA ILE A 125 16.00 18.42 6.47
C ILE A 125 16.31 17.03 7.00
N THR A 126 16.14 16.83 8.31
CA THR A 126 16.28 15.52 8.95
C THR A 126 14.98 14.73 8.81
N ALA A 127 15.05 13.53 8.26
CA ALA A 127 13.90 12.64 8.11
C ALA A 127 14.10 11.32 8.87
N ASN A 128 13.02 10.76 9.39
CA ASN A 128 13.00 9.43 9.99
C ASN A 128 12.61 8.40 8.91
N VAL A 129 13.48 7.42 8.66
CA VAL A 129 13.24 6.40 7.63
C VAL A 129 12.76 5.11 8.29
N LEU A 130 11.61 4.60 7.85
CA LEU A 130 11.05 3.32 8.26
C LEU A 130 11.49 2.24 7.29
N ASN A 131 12.44 1.40 7.72
CA ASN A 131 12.94 0.27 6.93
C ASN A 131 12.60 -0.99 7.70
N ALA A 132 11.76 -1.84 7.25
CA ALA A 132 11.27 -3.12 7.78
C ALA A 132 12.31 -4.03 8.54
N LYS A 133 13.33 -3.44 9.17
CA LYS A 133 14.40 -4.13 9.91
C LYS A 133 14.08 -4.33 11.39
N ASN A 134 13.12 -3.56 11.94
CA ASN A 134 12.75 -3.65 13.35
C ASN A 134 11.34 -3.11 13.60
N ASP A 135 10.37 -4.00 13.68
CA ASP A 135 8.93 -3.68 13.81
C ASP A 135 8.60 -2.82 15.06
N GLU A 136 9.32 -3.00 16.17
CA GLU A 136 9.07 -2.26 17.41
C GLU A 136 9.49 -0.78 17.28
N LEU A 137 10.67 -0.54 16.71
CA LEU A 137 11.14 0.81 16.43
C LEU A 137 10.28 1.52 15.39
N GLU A 138 9.80 0.81 14.38
CA GLU A 138 8.86 1.37 13.40
C GLU A 138 7.58 1.87 14.04
N ALA A 139 7.01 1.09 14.97
CA ALA A 139 5.80 1.48 15.68
C ALA A 139 5.98 2.75 16.52
N GLU A 140 7.15 2.96 17.10
CA GLU A 140 7.48 4.17 17.86
C GLU A 140 7.67 5.38 16.91
N ILE A 141 8.45 5.23 15.85
CA ILE A 141 8.69 6.31 14.89
C ILE A 141 7.36 6.76 14.25
N ILE A 142 6.48 5.82 13.86
CA ILE A 142 5.24 6.17 13.20
C ILE A 142 4.27 6.90 14.14
N LYS A 143 4.26 6.61 15.44
CA LYS A 143 3.47 7.34 16.43
C LYS A 143 3.88 8.81 16.53
N GLU A 144 5.16 9.09 16.33
CA GLU A 144 5.73 10.44 16.39
C GLU A 144 5.66 11.19 15.05
N ALA A 145 5.24 10.51 13.97
CA ALA A 145 5.15 11.11 12.63
C ALA A 145 4.14 12.28 12.54
N GLY A 146 3.25 12.41 13.51
CA GLY A 146 2.30 13.53 13.60
C GLY A 146 2.81 14.76 14.36
N ARG A 147 4.03 14.76 14.88
CA ARG A 147 4.63 15.92 15.57
C ARG A 147 4.91 17.07 14.59
N PRO A 148 4.74 18.32 15.03
CA PRO A 148 5.12 19.48 14.23
C PRO A 148 6.55 19.37 13.69
N GLY A 149 6.73 19.63 12.38
CA GLY A 149 8.03 19.57 11.72
C GLY A 149 8.61 18.17 11.47
N ALA A 150 7.95 17.10 11.92
CA ALA A 150 8.41 15.74 11.67
C ALA A 150 8.32 15.41 10.18
N VAL A 151 9.39 14.89 9.59
CA VAL A 151 9.41 14.29 8.26
C VAL A 151 9.70 12.81 8.40
N THR A 152 8.75 11.96 7.97
CA THR A 152 8.87 10.51 8.07
C THR A 152 8.75 9.90 6.68
N ILE A 153 9.70 9.05 6.30
CA ILE A 153 9.70 8.33 5.02
C ILE A 153 9.38 6.87 5.31
N SER A 154 8.36 6.32 4.65
CA SER A 154 7.91 4.95 4.84
C SER A 154 7.94 4.19 3.52
N ALA A 155 8.73 3.12 3.45
CA ALA A 155 8.68 2.18 2.33
C ALA A 155 7.49 1.23 2.46
N ASN A 156 6.82 0.95 1.36
CA ASN A 156 5.77 -0.09 1.24
C ASN A 156 4.69 -0.07 2.34
N MET A 157 4.25 1.12 2.75
CA MET A 157 3.19 1.29 3.75
C MET A 157 3.51 0.64 5.11
N SER A 158 4.76 0.66 5.54
CA SER A 158 5.20 0.26 6.89
C SER A 158 4.32 0.92 7.98
N GLY A 159 4.25 0.30 9.15
CA GLY A 159 3.42 0.79 10.26
C GLY A 159 1.92 0.65 10.03
N ARG A 160 1.46 -0.28 9.17
CA ARG A 160 0.04 -0.59 9.03
C ARG A 160 -0.55 -1.04 10.36
N GLY A 161 -1.70 -0.48 10.73
CA GLY A 161 -2.36 -0.76 12.01
C GLY A 161 -1.97 0.18 13.14
N VAL A 162 -0.92 0.99 12.97
CA VAL A 162 -0.56 2.04 13.94
C VAL A 162 -1.29 3.33 13.58
N ASP A 163 -1.88 3.98 14.59
CA ASP A 163 -2.53 5.28 14.43
C ASP A 163 -1.50 6.41 14.54
N ILE A 164 -1.58 7.37 13.60
CA ILE A 164 -0.75 8.58 13.61
C ILE A 164 -1.61 9.69 14.20
N LYS A 165 -1.26 10.13 15.39
CA LYS A 165 -1.96 11.21 16.07
C LYS A 165 -1.26 12.53 15.81
N LEU A 166 -2.03 13.56 15.52
CA LEU A 166 -1.48 14.92 15.41
C LEU A 166 -0.92 15.38 16.74
N GLY A 167 0.27 15.96 16.72
CA GLY A 167 0.98 16.42 17.91
C GLY A 167 1.84 15.36 18.60
N GLY A 168 1.94 14.13 18.00
CA GLY A 168 2.70 13.02 18.55
C GLY A 168 1.84 12.03 19.35
N ALA A 169 2.47 11.02 19.94
CA ALA A 169 1.78 9.94 20.65
C ALA A 169 0.92 10.43 21.82
N ASP A 170 1.36 11.46 22.49
CA ASP A 170 0.70 12.10 23.65
C ASP A 170 -0.26 13.25 23.27
N GLU A 171 -0.33 13.60 22.00
CA GLU A 171 -1.12 14.71 21.43
C GLU A 171 -0.79 16.09 22.03
N SER A 172 0.35 16.23 22.73
CA SER A 172 0.72 17.46 23.46
C SER A 172 0.91 18.67 22.54
N GLN A 173 1.28 18.45 21.27
CA GLN A 173 1.49 19.50 20.27
C GLN A 173 0.40 19.50 19.17
N LYS A 174 -0.80 19.01 19.49
CA LYS A 174 -1.88 18.87 18.50
C LYS A 174 -2.30 20.19 17.89
N ASP A 175 -2.46 21.21 18.71
CA ASP A 175 -2.91 22.53 18.24
C ASP A 175 -1.89 23.16 17.28
N GLU A 176 -0.59 22.96 17.53
CA GLU A 176 0.49 23.42 16.65
C GLU A 176 0.45 22.66 15.30
N ALA A 177 0.33 21.34 15.33
CA ALA A 177 0.22 20.52 14.12
C ALA A 177 -1.04 20.87 13.31
N VAL A 178 -2.16 21.15 13.98
CA VAL A 178 -3.40 21.62 13.34
C VAL A 178 -3.19 23.00 12.70
N ALA A 179 -2.57 23.95 13.42
CA ALA A 179 -2.29 25.29 12.89
C ALA A 179 -1.35 25.26 11.68
N ALA A 180 -0.44 24.28 11.62
CA ALA A 180 0.47 24.06 10.49
C ALA A 180 -0.23 23.41 9.25
N GLY A 181 -1.47 22.94 9.37
CA GLY A 181 -2.25 22.34 8.28
C GLY A 181 -2.54 20.83 8.44
N GLY A 182 -2.17 20.25 9.59
CA GLY A 182 -2.31 18.83 9.86
C GLY A 182 -1.30 17.96 9.09
N LEU A 183 -1.46 16.65 9.12
CA LEU A 183 -0.52 15.71 8.49
C LEU A 183 -0.64 15.77 6.96
N LEU A 184 0.48 16.11 6.29
CA LEU A 184 0.64 15.98 4.84
C LEU A 184 1.06 14.55 4.51
N ILE A 185 0.27 13.87 3.69
CA ILE A 185 0.65 12.62 3.05
C ILE A 185 1.23 12.92 1.66
N LEU A 186 2.43 12.45 1.40
CA LEU A 186 3.07 12.59 0.10
C LEU A 186 3.37 11.19 -0.49
N GLY A 187 2.57 10.77 -1.48
CA GLY A 187 2.82 9.55 -2.23
C GLY A 187 3.80 9.83 -3.38
N THR A 188 4.86 9.06 -3.51
CA THR A 188 5.86 9.20 -4.57
C THR A 188 5.69 8.19 -5.69
N PHE A 189 4.62 7.42 -5.65
CA PHE A 189 4.29 6.39 -6.65
C PHE A 189 2.78 6.20 -6.73
N MET A 190 2.31 5.63 -7.81
CA MET A 190 0.93 5.16 -7.98
C MET A 190 0.88 3.66 -7.68
N SER A 191 -0.01 3.24 -6.80
CA SER A 191 -0.24 1.83 -6.52
C SER A 191 -0.92 1.12 -7.71
N GLU A 192 -0.75 -0.20 -7.84
CA GLU A 192 -1.47 -0.99 -8.84
C GLU A 192 -3.01 -1.01 -8.63
N SER A 193 -3.48 -0.52 -7.49
CA SER A 193 -4.91 -0.38 -7.21
C SER A 193 -5.19 0.92 -6.47
N GLU A 194 -6.30 1.55 -6.77
CA GLU A 194 -6.81 2.73 -6.05
C GLU A 194 -6.87 2.53 -4.53
N ARG A 195 -7.18 1.30 -4.11
CA ARG A 195 -7.20 0.93 -2.70
C ARG A 195 -5.85 1.12 -2.00
N GLY A 196 -4.73 0.88 -2.69
CA GLY A 196 -3.39 1.14 -2.15
C GLY A 196 -3.19 2.62 -1.85
N ASP A 197 -3.51 3.48 -2.80
CA ASP A 197 -3.37 4.92 -2.64
C ASP A 197 -4.32 5.46 -1.56
N MET A 198 -5.56 4.96 -1.51
CA MET A 198 -6.52 5.31 -0.47
C MET A 198 -6.06 4.88 0.94
N GLN A 199 -5.32 3.77 1.07
CA GLN A 199 -4.73 3.36 2.35
C GLN A 199 -3.63 4.32 2.80
N LEU A 200 -2.82 4.84 1.88
CA LEU A 200 -1.82 5.86 2.19
C LEU A 200 -2.49 7.18 2.55
N ARG A 201 -3.43 7.68 1.73
CA ARG A 201 -4.25 8.88 2.03
C ARG A 201 -4.92 8.78 3.39
N GLY A 202 -5.45 7.61 3.74
CA GLY A 202 -6.14 7.33 5.00
C GLY A 202 -5.26 7.37 6.25
N ARG A 203 -3.97 7.64 6.12
CA ARG A 203 -3.10 7.92 7.26
C ARG A 203 -3.32 9.32 7.83
N SER A 204 -3.83 10.26 7.04
CA SER A 204 -4.18 11.63 7.43
C SER A 204 -5.69 11.84 7.48
N GLY A 205 -6.13 12.89 8.16
CA GLY A 205 -7.54 13.30 8.23
C GLY A 205 -8.41 12.32 9.02
N ARG A 206 -7.87 11.69 10.04
CA ARG A 206 -8.57 10.75 10.90
C ARG A 206 -9.41 11.48 11.95
N GLN A 207 -10.54 10.88 12.35
CA GLN A 207 -11.41 11.38 13.43
C GLN A 207 -11.85 12.85 13.25
N GLY A 208 -11.89 13.35 12.00
CA GLY A 208 -12.24 14.74 11.69
C GLY A 208 -11.09 15.73 11.81
N ASP A 209 -9.87 15.27 12.03
CA ASP A 209 -8.66 16.09 11.95
C ASP A 209 -8.48 16.64 10.54
N ILE A 210 -7.84 17.81 10.45
CA ILE A 210 -7.41 18.37 9.16
C ILE A 210 -6.17 17.65 8.67
N GLY A 211 -5.91 17.76 7.37
CA GLY A 211 -4.73 17.24 6.71
C GLY A 211 -4.88 17.30 5.20
N GLU A 212 -3.86 16.88 4.50
CA GLU A 212 -3.88 16.83 3.04
C GLU A 212 -3.12 15.64 2.49
N SER A 213 -3.42 15.29 1.26
CA SER A 213 -2.67 14.27 0.53
C SER A 213 -2.32 14.73 -0.87
N ARG A 214 -1.07 14.49 -1.26
CA ARG A 214 -0.54 14.76 -2.61
C ARG A 214 0.14 13.52 -3.13
N PHE A 215 0.05 13.29 -4.43
CA PHE A 215 0.76 12.22 -5.10
C PHE A 215 1.54 12.79 -6.27
N ILE A 216 2.85 12.62 -6.23
CA ILE A 216 3.79 13.11 -7.24
C ILE A 216 4.38 11.89 -7.94
N ILE A 217 4.10 11.74 -9.23
CA ILE A 217 4.47 10.59 -10.03
C ILE A 217 5.12 11.00 -11.34
N SER A 218 5.75 10.06 -12.04
CA SER A 218 6.34 10.34 -13.36
C SER A 218 5.89 9.32 -14.41
N LEU A 219 5.96 9.71 -15.69
CA LEU A 219 5.73 8.80 -16.81
C LEU A 219 6.82 7.71 -16.95
N GLU A 220 7.90 7.83 -16.17
CA GLU A 220 9.00 6.84 -16.10
C GLU A 220 8.88 5.91 -14.88
N ASP A 221 7.85 6.04 -14.05
CA ASP A 221 7.63 5.15 -12.93
C ASP A 221 7.35 3.72 -13.40
N GLU A 222 7.65 2.74 -12.56
CA GLU A 222 7.59 1.33 -12.92
C GLU A 222 6.22 0.91 -13.47
N ILE A 223 5.13 1.34 -12.85
CA ILE A 223 3.78 1.04 -13.31
C ILE A 223 3.51 1.64 -14.71
N MET A 224 4.01 2.84 -14.98
CA MET A 224 3.85 3.52 -16.27
C MET A 224 4.63 2.83 -17.38
N THR A 225 5.83 2.37 -17.07
CA THR A 225 6.68 1.62 -18.03
C THR A 225 6.18 0.19 -18.24
N LYS A 226 5.72 -0.49 -17.19
CA LYS A 226 5.13 -1.83 -17.24
C LYS A 226 3.91 -1.90 -18.16
N TYR A 227 3.05 -0.88 -18.11
CA TYR A 227 1.85 -0.79 -18.94
C TYR A 227 2.06 0.07 -20.20
N GLU A 228 3.32 0.37 -20.55
CA GLU A 228 3.69 1.05 -21.79
C GLU A 228 2.92 2.35 -22.04
N ILE A 229 2.84 3.23 -21.05
CA ILE A 229 2.11 4.52 -21.13
C ILE A 229 2.40 5.28 -22.42
N LYS A 230 3.64 5.21 -22.93
CA LYS A 230 4.08 5.86 -24.19
C LYS A 230 3.26 5.41 -25.40
N LYS A 231 2.71 4.19 -25.40
CA LYS A 231 1.86 3.68 -26.47
C LYS A 231 0.40 4.12 -26.32
N LEU A 232 -0.04 4.38 -25.11
CA LEU A 232 -1.41 4.80 -24.81
C LEU A 232 -1.63 6.30 -25.09
N ILE A 233 -0.62 7.13 -24.83
CA ILE A 233 -0.69 8.55 -25.10
C ILE A 233 -0.50 8.80 -26.60
N PRO A 234 -1.46 9.49 -27.29
CA PRO A 234 -1.28 9.87 -28.69
C PRO A 234 -0.02 10.74 -28.86
N LYS A 235 0.77 10.48 -29.90
CA LYS A 235 2.08 11.14 -30.13
C LYS A 235 2.04 12.67 -30.01
N ARG A 236 0.96 13.31 -30.46
CA ARG A 236 0.77 14.78 -30.40
C ARG A 236 0.61 15.31 -28.97
N HIS A 237 0.22 14.47 -28.00
CA HIS A 237 0.03 14.84 -26.59
C HIS A 237 1.15 14.34 -25.69
N TYR A 238 2.09 13.55 -26.23
CA TYR A 238 3.24 13.09 -25.45
C TYR A 238 4.21 14.26 -25.24
N PRO A 239 4.54 14.63 -23.99
CA PRO A 239 5.46 15.71 -23.71
C PRO A 239 6.83 15.41 -24.31
N THR A 240 7.39 16.34 -25.05
CA THR A 240 8.70 16.21 -25.72
C THR A 240 9.83 16.92 -24.99
N ALA A 241 9.50 17.81 -24.08
CA ALA A 241 10.47 18.59 -23.31
C ALA A 241 10.16 18.52 -21.82
N GLU A 242 11.18 18.36 -20.99
CA GLU A 242 11.09 18.48 -19.55
C GLU A 242 10.99 19.96 -19.16
N THR A 243 9.92 20.34 -18.49
CA THR A 243 9.66 21.72 -18.08
C THR A 243 9.87 21.97 -16.59
N GLY A 244 10.17 20.92 -15.82
CA GLY A 244 10.22 20.98 -14.34
C GLY A 244 8.86 21.28 -13.69
N ARG A 245 7.77 21.23 -14.47
CA ARG A 245 6.39 21.46 -14.01
C ARG A 245 5.54 20.22 -14.23
N PRO A 246 4.46 20.03 -13.44
CA PRO A 246 3.53 18.94 -13.69
C PRO A 246 2.87 19.10 -15.06
N ILE A 247 2.59 17.96 -15.69
CA ILE A 247 1.90 17.88 -16.97
C ILE A 247 0.41 18.25 -16.75
N ASP A 248 -0.08 19.23 -17.48
CA ASP A 248 -1.48 19.71 -17.41
C ASP A 248 -2.32 19.26 -18.63
N ASP A 249 -1.83 18.31 -19.43
CA ASP A 249 -2.60 17.78 -20.55
C ASP A 249 -3.63 16.75 -20.06
N LYS A 250 -4.90 17.07 -20.19
CA LYS A 250 -6.02 16.22 -19.76
C LYS A 250 -6.04 14.84 -20.40
N ILE A 251 -5.47 14.69 -21.61
CA ILE A 251 -5.39 13.38 -22.28
C ILE A 251 -4.33 12.52 -21.60
N VAL A 252 -3.17 13.11 -21.29
CA VAL A 252 -2.11 12.40 -20.54
C VAL A 252 -2.62 11.98 -19.18
N LEU A 253 -3.23 12.87 -18.41
CA LEU A 253 -3.77 12.55 -17.09
C LEU A 253 -4.81 11.45 -17.13
N ARG A 254 -5.71 11.47 -18.12
CA ARG A 254 -6.71 10.41 -18.31
C ARG A 254 -6.07 9.05 -18.63
N GLU A 255 -5.01 9.00 -19.42
CA GLU A 255 -4.31 7.75 -19.72
C GLU A 255 -3.51 7.25 -18.50
N VAL A 256 -2.99 8.14 -17.67
CA VAL A 256 -2.41 7.79 -16.36
C VAL A 256 -3.44 7.11 -15.45
N ASP A 257 -4.62 7.70 -15.27
CA ASP A 257 -5.71 7.09 -14.50
C ASP A 257 -6.17 5.75 -15.10
N ARG A 258 -6.11 5.63 -16.44
CA ARG A 258 -6.45 4.38 -17.12
C ARG A 258 -5.49 3.26 -16.79
N ILE A 259 -4.19 3.54 -16.62
CA ILE A 259 -3.19 2.53 -16.25
C ILE A 259 -3.55 1.87 -14.92
N GLN A 260 -3.91 2.63 -13.90
CA GLN A 260 -4.28 2.04 -12.62
C GLN A 260 -5.49 1.09 -12.74
N ARG A 261 -6.48 1.47 -13.55
CA ARG A 261 -7.64 0.59 -13.82
C ARG A 261 -7.26 -0.68 -14.56
N ILE A 262 -6.33 -0.60 -15.52
CA ILE A 262 -5.81 -1.78 -16.24
C ILE A 262 -5.06 -2.68 -15.25
N ALA A 263 -4.14 -2.14 -14.46
CA ALA A 263 -3.37 -2.89 -13.46
C ALA A 263 -4.27 -3.60 -12.44
N GLN A 264 -5.30 -2.92 -11.96
CA GLN A 264 -6.30 -3.49 -11.05
C GLN A 264 -7.09 -4.61 -11.73
N GLY A 265 -7.48 -4.43 -12.99
CA GLY A 265 -8.17 -5.45 -13.79
C GLY A 265 -7.32 -6.69 -14.00
N ASP A 266 -6.05 -6.55 -14.37
CA ASP A 266 -5.12 -7.66 -14.58
C ASP A 266 -4.92 -8.46 -13.29
N THR A 267 -4.78 -7.76 -12.16
CA THR A 267 -4.63 -8.41 -10.85
C THR A 267 -5.89 -9.21 -10.47
N LEU A 268 -7.07 -8.67 -10.73
CA LEU A 268 -8.34 -9.36 -10.51
C LEU A 268 -8.48 -10.60 -11.40
N GLU A 269 -8.17 -10.47 -12.70
CA GLU A 269 -8.22 -11.59 -13.64
C GLU A 269 -7.24 -12.70 -13.25
N LEU A 270 -6.03 -12.35 -12.81
CA LEU A 270 -5.06 -13.33 -12.28
C LEU A 270 -5.64 -14.09 -11.08
N ARG A 271 -6.24 -13.40 -10.12
CA ARG A 271 -6.88 -14.02 -8.95
C ARG A 271 -8.04 -14.94 -9.33
N LYS A 272 -8.87 -14.55 -10.29
CA LYS A 272 -9.96 -15.39 -10.82
C LYS A 272 -9.43 -16.65 -11.50
N ARG A 273 -8.37 -16.53 -12.32
CA ARG A 273 -7.72 -17.68 -12.96
C ARG A 273 -7.16 -18.64 -11.93
N LEU A 274 -6.42 -18.15 -10.95
CA LEU A 274 -5.87 -18.98 -9.86
C LEU A 274 -6.99 -19.70 -9.09
N LEU A 275 -8.08 -18.99 -8.75
CA LEU A 275 -9.23 -19.59 -8.09
C LEU A 275 -9.84 -20.73 -8.93
N LYS A 276 -10.02 -20.50 -10.24
CA LYS A 276 -10.58 -21.50 -11.16
C LYS A 276 -9.71 -22.75 -11.24
N PHE A 277 -8.39 -22.61 -11.35
CA PHE A 277 -7.47 -23.76 -11.41
C PHE A 277 -7.42 -24.53 -10.10
N THR A 278 -7.41 -23.85 -8.96
CA THR A 278 -7.34 -24.50 -7.65
C THR A 278 -8.67 -25.14 -7.23
N MET A 279 -9.80 -24.69 -7.80
CA MET A 279 -11.13 -25.17 -7.45
C MET A 279 -11.31 -26.68 -7.66
N ILE A 280 -10.70 -27.26 -8.69
CA ILE A 280 -10.78 -28.71 -8.99
C ILE A 280 -10.06 -29.49 -7.89
N GLY A 281 -8.85 -29.08 -7.53
CA GLY A 281 -8.07 -29.72 -6.47
C GLY A 281 -8.76 -29.63 -5.10
N GLU A 282 -9.39 -28.49 -4.80
CA GLU A 282 -10.12 -28.30 -3.54
C GLU A 282 -11.38 -29.17 -3.46
N LYS A 283 -12.13 -29.34 -4.56
CA LYS A 283 -13.26 -30.29 -4.60
C LYS A 283 -12.82 -31.73 -4.32
N HIS A 284 -11.70 -32.17 -4.91
CA HIS A 284 -11.14 -33.49 -4.62
C HIS A 284 -10.70 -33.60 -3.16
N ARG A 285 -10.04 -32.58 -2.65
CA ARG A 285 -9.60 -32.52 -1.24
C ARG A 285 -10.81 -32.64 -0.30
N ASP A 286 -11.85 -31.86 -0.51
CA ASP A 286 -13.05 -31.88 0.33
C ASP A 286 -13.73 -33.25 0.30
N ALA A 287 -13.78 -33.92 -0.86
CA ALA A 287 -14.32 -35.28 -0.96
C ALA A 287 -13.46 -36.28 -0.17
N VAL A 288 -12.14 -36.25 -0.31
CA VAL A 288 -11.23 -37.16 0.39
C VAL A 288 -11.22 -36.91 1.90
N PHE A 289 -11.11 -35.63 2.31
CA PHE A 289 -11.11 -35.29 3.73
C PHE A 289 -12.47 -35.51 4.39
N GLY A 290 -13.57 -35.31 3.66
CA GLY A 290 -14.92 -35.62 4.12
C GLY A 290 -15.06 -37.10 4.41
N ARG A 291 -14.64 -37.99 3.50
CA ARG A 291 -14.62 -39.43 3.72
C ARG A 291 -13.75 -39.84 4.92
N ARG A 292 -12.53 -39.30 4.97
CA ARG A 292 -11.60 -39.55 6.08
C ARG A 292 -12.23 -39.14 7.43
N ARG A 293 -12.87 -37.99 7.48
CA ARG A 293 -13.52 -37.48 8.69
C ARG A 293 -14.68 -38.39 9.12
N ALA A 294 -15.59 -38.74 8.21
CA ALA A 294 -16.71 -39.59 8.46
C ALA A 294 -16.26 -40.96 9.02
N PHE A 295 -15.16 -41.51 8.48
CA PHE A 295 -14.56 -42.74 9.02
C PHE A 295 -13.98 -42.52 10.43
N LEU A 296 -13.24 -41.44 10.68
CA LEU A 296 -12.65 -41.19 12.01
C LEU A 296 -13.68 -40.83 13.09
N THR A 297 -14.84 -40.29 12.70
CA THR A 297 -15.94 -39.97 13.63
C THR A 297 -16.93 -41.12 13.80
N GLY A 298 -16.73 -42.26 13.10
CA GLY A 298 -17.64 -43.41 13.16
C GLY A 298 -18.97 -43.20 12.41
N GLU A 299 -19.08 -42.15 11.57
CA GLU A 299 -20.27 -41.87 10.75
C GLU A 299 -20.35 -42.77 9.50
N SER A 300 -19.26 -43.42 9.12
CA SER A 300 -19.23 -44.40 8.02
C SER A 300 -18.26 -45.54 8.34
N THR A 301 -18.61 -46.75 7.91
CA THR A 301 -17.71 -47.91 7.90
C THR A 301 -17.02 -48.01 6.56
N VAL A 302 -15.81 -48.63 6.54
CA VAL A 302 -15.15 -48.98 5.29
C VAL A 302 -15.88 -50.18 4.71
N ASP A 303 -16.60 -49.98 3.62
CA ASP A 303 -17.02 -51.05 2.71
C ASP A 303 -16.01 -51.22 1.59
#